data_76ca5ecf1ec8d56362aff186d3f54d1a
#
_entry.id   76ca5ecf1ec8d56362aff186d3f54d1a
#
_cell.length_a   1.000
_cell.length_b   1.000
_cell.length_c   1.000
_cell.angle_alpha   90.00
_cell.angle_beta   90.00
_cell.angle_gamma   90.00
#
_symmetry.space_group_name_H-M   'P 1'
#
loop_
_entity.id
_entity.type
_entity.pdbx_description
1 polymer ?
#
loop_
_entity_poly.entity_id
_entity_poly.type
_entity_poly.pdbx_seq_one_letter_code
_entity_poly.pdbx_strand_id
1 'polypeptide(L)'
;LTSFEFPGEYYEIMRRDFRNLAAETEFLASCAPPGSRVLDLGSGTGTNLRRLGELGYSCVGVDQSASFVEYARRAGGEGVEYVHGRAEDFATDRRFDLVYSLFMTLNHLPHDKLRTVLETTRCHLAPEGRLVLEFGHLLNFVESYQQHTVAHHRGDDILITRLARQSVNPHAATWRNEETLLVRDADGQVSLYDNFFDQSVLTGPEVRGLLAEAGFTVTAEYGGFRKEPAPGHGRGPLVIIAAPTPKEAI
;
A
#
# COMPACT_ATOMS: atom_id res chain seq x y z
N LEU A 1 -9.73 -2.90 11.69
CA LEU A 1 -10.18 -1.51 11.77
C LEU A 1 -8.97 -0.60 11.65
N THR A 2 -9.07 0.42 10.82
CA THR A 2 -7.99 1.38 10.58
C THR A 2 -8.57 2.77 10.63
N SER A 3 -7.90 3.68 11.31
CA SER A 3 -8.25 5.08 11.39
C SER A 3 -7.01 5.88 10.99
N PHE A 4 -7.05 6.53 9.83
CA PHE A 4 -6.05 7.50 9.38
C PHE A 4 -6.74 8.86 9.27
N GLU A 5 -7.02 9.49 10.41
CA GLU A 5 -7.78 10.73 10.51
C GLU A 5 -6.86 11.92 10.82
N PHE A 6 -5.83 12.10 10.00
CA PHE A 6 -4.93 13.24 10.06
C PHE A 6 -4.61 13.75 8.65
N PRO A 7 -4.15 15.00 8.49
CA PRO A 7 -3.84 15.60 7.20
C PRO A 7 -2.83 14.81 6.38
N GLY A 8 -3.10 14.65 5.07
CA GLY A 8 -2.24 13.89 4.17
C GLY A 8 -0.81 14.43 4.06
N GLU A 9 -0.60 15.73 4.31
CA GLU A 9 0.74 16.33 4.36
C GLU A 9 1.62 15.76 5.47
N TYR A 10 1.04 15.39 6.62
CA TYR A 10 1.79 14.78 7.72
C TYR A 10 2.22 13.36 7.35
N TYR A 11 1.35 12.64 6.63
CA TYR A 11 1.72 11.34 6.08
C TYR A 11 2.89 11.45 5.10
N GLU A 12 2.89 12.44 4.21
CA GLU A 12 4.00 12.67 3.28
C GLU A 12 5.32 12.99 3.99
N ILE A 13 5.26 13.82 5.05
CA ILE A 13 6.45 14.14 5.87
C ILE A 13 7.00 12.86 6.52
N MET A 14 6.15 12.06 7.15
CA MET A 14 6.56 10.81 7.82
C MET A 14 7.09 9.78 6.82
N ARG A 15 6.42 9.62 5.66
CA ARG A 15 6.76 8.61 4.66
C ARG A 15 8.09 8.87 3.97
N ARG A 16 8.49 10.13 3.82
CA ARG A 16 9.73 10.55 3.15
C ARG A 16 10.97 9.85 3.71
N ASP A 17 10.96 9.56 5.00
CA ASP A 17 12.12 9.05 5.71
C ASP A 17 12.42 7.56 5.44
N PHE A 18 11.46 6.80 4.90
CA PHE A 18 11.58 5.35 4.75
C PHE A 18 11.08 4.77 3.42
N ARG A 19 10.67 5.61 2.46
CA ARG A 19 10.23 5.17 1.13
C ARG A 19 11.20 5.62 0.05
N ASN A 20 11.48 4.71 -0.90
CA ASN A 20 12.22 5.02 -2.11
C ASN A 20 11.27 5.14 -3.30
N LEU A 21 10.60 6.28 -3.39
CA LEU A 21 9.60 6.55 -4.43
C LEU A 21 10.14 6.42 -5.87
N ALA A 22 11.40 6.72 -6.09
CA ALA A 22 12.02 6.56 -7.41
C ALA A 22 12.09 5.07 -7.80
N ALA A 23 12.59 4.22 -6.90
CA ALA A 23 12.67 2.78 -7.14
C ALA A 23 11.29 2.14 -7.29
N GLU A 24 10.30 2.56 -6.50
CA GLU A 24 8.91 2.10 -6.60
C GLU A 24 8.30 2.44 -7.95
N THR A 25 8.43 3.72 -8.38
CA THR A 25 7.91 4.18 -9.67
C THR A 25 8.58 3.46 -10.84
N GLU A 26 9.91 3.32 -10.82
CA GLU A 26 10.67 2.60 -11.84
C GLU A 26 10.25 1.12 -11.92
N PHE A 27 10.08 0.48 -10.78
CA PHE A 27 9.60 -0.90 -10.72
C PHE A 27 8.21 -1.05 -11.31
N LEU A 28 7.25 -0.21 -10.91
CA LEU A 28 5.88 -0.23 -11.44
C LEU A 28 5.86 0.03 -12.96
N ALA A 29 6.61 1.01 -13.43
CA ALA A 29 6.75 1.31 -14.85
C ALA A 29 7.38 0.14 -15.65
N SER A 30 8.21 -0.69 -15.01
CA SER A 30 8.74 -1.91 -15.65
C SER A 30 7.70 -3.06 -15.77
N CYS A 31 6.56 -2.93 -15.08
CA CYS A 31 5.51 -3.96 -15.07
C CYS A 31 4.45 -3.79 -16.15
N ALA A 32 4.35 -2.62 -16.78
CA ALA A 32 3.40 -2.36 -17.87
C ALA A 32 3.99 -1.37 -18.88
N PRO A 33 3.65 -1.47 -20.18
CA PRO A 33 4.15 -0.53 -21.18
C PRO A 33 3.65 0.90 -20.94
N PRO A 34 4.36 1.93 -21.42
CA PRO A 34 3.90 3.31 -21.36
C PRO A 34 2.50 3.49 -22.00
N GLY A 35 1.68 4.36 -21.41
CA GLY A 35 0.30 4.58 -21.85
C GLY A 35 -0.72 3.59 -21.28
N SER A 36 -0.27 2.59 -20.51
CA SER A 36 -1.15 1.62 -19.85
C SER A 36 -2.09 2.27 -18.84
N ARG A 37 -3.21 1.59 -18.57
CA ARG A 37 -4.15 1.94 -17.50
C ARG A 37 -3.71 1.28 -16.21
N VAL A 38 -3.62 2.08 -15.16
CA VAL A 38 -3.09 1.68 -13.84
C VAL A 38 -4.11 1.92 -12.74
N LEU A 39 -4.28 0.94 -11.84
CA LEU A 39 -5.10 1.07 -10.64
C LEU A 39 -4.22 0.87 -9.39
N ASP A 40 -4.32 1.80 -8.44
CA ASP A 40 -3.69 1.71 -7.12
C ASP A 40 -4.76 1.45 -6.04
N LEU A 41 -4.68 0.32 -5.37
CA LEU A 41 -5.55 -0.04 -4.25
C LEU A 41 -4.91 0.35 -2.92
N GLY A 42 -5.45 1.41 -2.31
CA GLY A 42 -4.88 2.09 -1.16
C GLY A 42 -3.85 3.13 -1.58
N SER A 43 -4.27 4.03 -2.46
CA SER A 43 -3.39 5.02 -3.09
C SER A 43 -2.84 6.08 -2.12
N GLY A 44 -3.41 6.18 -0.91
CA GLY A 44 -3.02 7.18 0.06
C GLY A 44 -3.07 8.59 -0.51
N THR A 45 -1.97 9.31 -0.38
CA THR A 45 -1.78 10.67 -0.90
C THR A 45 -1.46 10.74 -2.41
N GLY A 46 -1.43 9.60 -3.13
CA GLY A 46 -1.34 9.53 -4.58
C GLY A 46 0.04 9.78 -5.19
N THR A 47 1.11 9.74 -4.41
CA THR A 47 2.44 10.15 -4.90
C THR A 47 2.99 9.25 -6.01
N ASN A 48 2.81 7.93 -5.92
CA ASN A 48 3.23 7.01 -6.98
C ASN A 48 2.40 7.23 -8.26
N LEU A 49 1.08 7.46 -8.12
CA LEU A 49 0.20 7.72 -9.26
C LEU A 49 0.57 9.00 -10.01
N ARG A 50 0.89 10.09 -9.29
CA ARG A 50 1.33 11.33 -9.94
C ARG A 50 2.57 11.10 -10.79
N ARG A 51 3.56 10.37 -10.25
CA ARG A 51 4.79 10.03 -10.99
C ARG A 51 4.52 9.14 -12.21
N LEU A 52 3.60 8.19 -12.09
CA LEU A 52 3.19 7.39 -13.24
C LEU A 52 2.42 8.23 -14.27
N GLY A 53 1.57 9.16 -13.83
CA GLY A 53 0.91 10.14 -14.71
C GLY A 53 1.90 10.98 -15.50
N GLU A 54 2.96 11.50 -14.86
CA GLU A 54 4.07 12.22 -15.51
C GLU A 54 4.79 11.37 -16.56
N LEU A 55 4.78 10.03 -16.42
CA LEU A 55 5.31 9.09 -17.38
C LEU A 55 4.30 8.68 -18.48
N GLY A 56 3.10 9.31 -18.49
CA GLY A 56 2.08 9.10 -19.50
C GLY A 56 1.14 7.92 -19.27
N TYR A 57 1.07 7.37 -18.03
CA TYR A 57 0.09 6.36 -17.65
C TYR A 57 -1.26 7.00 -17.35
N SER A 58 -2.37 6.28 -17.64
CA SER A 58 -3.72 6.66 -17.21
C SER A 58 -4.04 5.98 -15.87
N CYS A 59 -4.13 6.77 -14.80
CA CYS A 59 -4.10 6.25 -13.44
C CYS A 59 -5.43 6.47 -12.70
N VAL A 60 -5.82 5.47 -11.91
CA VAL A 60 -6.92 5.57 -10.92
C VAL A 60 -6.37 5.15 -9.56
N GLY A 61 -6.61 5.96 -8.54
CA GLY A 61 -6.28 5.63 -7.15
C GLY A 61 -7.53 5.53 -6.29
N VAL A 62 -7.60 4.48 -5.48
CA VAL A 62 -8.69 4.26 -4.52
C VAL A 62 -8.12 4.26 -3.12
N ASP A 63 -8.66 5.09 -2.22
CA ASP A 63 -8.29 5.09 -0.81
C ASP A 63 -9.49 5.36 0.10
N GLN A 64 -9.52 4.71 1.27
CA GLN A 64 -10.60 4.86 2.24
C GLN A 64 -10.48 6.11 3.11
N SER A 65 -9.31 6.74 3.17
CA SER A 65 -9.07 7.96 3.93
C SER A 65 -9.51 9.19 3.13
N ALA A 66 -10.59 9.84 3.56
CA ALA A 66 -11.09 11.06 2.93
C ALA A 66 -10.03 12.17 2.91
N SER A 67 -9.27 12.33 4.00
CA SER A 67 -8.21 13.35 4.12
C SER A 67 -7.06 13.10 3.13
N PHE A 68 -6.69 11.83 2.91
CA PHE A 68 -5.64 11.48 1.95
C PHE A 68 -6.10 11.70 0.51
N VAL A 69 -7.33 11.30 0.19
CA VAL A 69 -7.92 11.53 -1.14
C VAL A 69 -8.08 13.02 -1.43
N GLU A 70 -8.50 13.80 -0.45
CA GLU A 70 -8.59 15.26 -0.60
C GLU A 70 -7.21 15.88 -0.85
N TYR A 71 -6.20 15.47 -0.08
CA TYR A 71 -4.82 15.89 -0.32
C TYR A 71 -4.36 15.50 -1.74
N ALA A 72 -4.59 14.24 -2.16
CA ALA A 72 -4.20 13.76 -3.48
C ALA A 72 -4.85 14.56 -4.61
N ARG A 73 -6.16 14.86 -4.49
CA ARG A 73 -6.88 15.70 -5.46
C ARG A 73 -6.34 17.12 -5.53
N ARG A 74 -6.00 17.73 -4.39
CA ARG A 74 -5.38 19.07 -4.37
C ARG A 74 -3.98 19.08 -4.98
N ALA A 75 -3.20 18.04 -4.73
CA ALA A 75 -1.88 17.88 -5.32
C ALA A 75 -1.94 17.61 -6.83
N GLY A 76 -3.09 17.17 -7.34
CA GLY A 76 -3.35 16.96 -8.76
C GLY A 76 -2.62 15.76 -9.34
N GLY A 77 -2.31 15.84 -10.63
CA GLY A 77 -1.60 14.83 -11.43
C GLY A 77 -2.24 14.71 -12.81
N GLU A 78 -1.44 14.82 -13.86
CA GLU A 78 -1.91 14.61 -15.23
C GLU A 78 -2.32 13.15 -15.43
N GLY A 79 -3.51 12.91 -15.99
CA GLY A 79 -4.02 11.57 -16.25
C GLY A 79 -4.36 10.75 -14.97
N VAL A 80 -4.53 11.40 -13.81
CA VAL A 80 -4.80 10.72 -12.52
C VAL A 80 -6.19 11.06 -11.99
N GLU A 81 -6.97 10.03 -11.68
CA GLU A 81 -8.27 10.10 -11.01
C GLU A 81 -8.14 9.53 -9.58
N TYR A 82 -8.73 10.22 -8.58
CA TYR A 82 -8.74 9.77 -7.19
C TYR A 82 -10.16 9.51 -6.71
N VAL A 83 -10.40 8.29 -6.22
CA VAL A 83 -11.68 7.79 -5.73
C VAL A 83 -11.60 7.58 -4.22
N HIS A 84 -12.50 8.24 -3.47
CA HIS A 84 -12.68 7.93 -2.06
C HIS A 84 -13.57 6.69 -1.94
N GLY A 85 -13.02 5.62 -1.40
CA GLY A 85 -13.71 4.34 -1.27
C GLY A 85 -12.80 3.24 -0.72
N ARG A 86 -13.40 2.11 -0.41
CA ARG A 86 -12.69 0.93 0.08
C ARG A 86 -12.27 0.05 -1.10
N ALA A 87 -11.11 -0.59 -0.99
CA ALA A 87 -10.59 -1.48 -2.06
C ALA A 87 -11.52 -2.67 -2.32
N GLU A 88 -12.14 -3.22 -1.27
CA GLU A 88 -13.08 -4.33 -1.37
C GLU A 88 -14.42 -3.99 -2.04
N ASP A 89 -14.81 -2.72 -2.03
CA ASP A 89 -16.09 -2.23 -2.56
C ASP A 89 -15.91 -1.52 -3.92
N PHE A 90 -14.68 -1.38 -4.39
CA PHE A 90 -14.40 -0.70 -5.65
C PHE A 90 -14.93 -1.48 -6.84
N ALA A 91 -15.77 -0.84 -7.64
CA ALA A 91 -16.36 -1.41 -8.84
C ALA A 91 -16.24 -0.43 -10.01
N THR A 92 -15.87 -0.95 -11.17
CA THR A 92 -15.78 -0.20 -12.43
C THR A 92 -15.88 -1.15 -13.62
N ASP A 93 -16.35 -0.65 -14.75
CA ASP A 93 -16.35 -1.37 -16.02
C ASP A 93 -15.00 -1.30 -16.74
N ARG A 94 -14.07 -0.50 -16.24
CA ARG A 94 -12.72 -0.36 -16.80
C ARG A 94 -11.89 -1.62 -16.53
N ARG A 95 -10.95 -1.91 -17.45
CA ARG A 95 -9.88 -2.91 -17.26
C ARG A 95 -8.56 -2.20 -17.18
N PHE A 96 -7.67 -2.72 -16.32
CA PHE A 96 -6.35 -2.14 -16.05
C PHE A 96 -5.26 -3.12 -16.50
N ASP A 97 -4.21 -2.56 -17.08
CA ASP A 97 -3.03 -3.31 -17.52
C ASP A 97 -2.09 -3.58 -16.34
N LEU A 98 -2.14 -2.72 -15.31
CA LEU A 98 -1.45 -2.88 -14.05
C LEU A 98 -2.39 -2.53 -12.89
N VAL A 99 -2.52 -3.44 -11.95
CA VAL A 99 -3.10 -3.15 -10.62
C VAL A 99 -2.00 -3.32 -9.60
N TYR A 100 -1.90 -2.39 -8.66
CA TYR A 100 -0.93 -2.55 -7.58
C TYR A 100 -1.50 -2.13 -6.23
N SER A 101 -0.87 -2.62 -5.17
CA SER A 101 -1.07 -2.17 -3.79
C SER A 101 0.26 -2.26 -3.07
N LEU A 102 0.79 -1.13 -2.63
CA LEU A 102 2.09 -1.02 -1.99
C LEU A 102 1.98 -0.67 -0.51
N PHE A 103 3.12 -0.66 0.16
CA PHE A 103 3.26 -0.27 1.55
C PHE A 103 2.37 -1.07 2.51
N MET A 104 2.31 -2.38 2.26
CA MET A 104 1.55 -3.31 3.10
C MET A 104 0.07 -2.90 3.29
N THR A 105 -0.49 -2.14 2.33
CA THR A 105 -1.88 -1.65 2.42
C THR A 105 -2.87 -2.81 2.58
N LEU A 106 -2.70 -3.90 1.84
CA LEU A 106 -3.59 -5.04 1.96
C LEU A 106 -3.44 -5.81 3.28
N ASN A 107 -2.33 -5.66 4.01
CA ASN A 107 -2.22 -6.21 5.36
C ASN A 107 -3.23 -5.56 6.33
N HIS A 108 -3.74 -4.34 6.04
CA HIS A 108 -4.78 -3.71 6.88
C HIS A 108 -6.15 -4.39 6.76
N LEU A 109 -6.31 -5.33 5.86
CA LEU A 109 -7.54 -6.08 5.68
C LEU A 109 -7.54 -7.37 6.51
N PRO A 110 -8.69 -7.76 7.10
CA PRO A 110 -8.87 -9.11 7.63
C PRO A 110 -8.73 -10.17 6.53
N HIS A 111 -8.40 -11.40 6.90
CA HIS A 111 -8.13 -12.49 5.95
C HIS A 111 -9.29 -12.77 4.98
N ASP A 112 -10.53 -12.71 5.45
CA ASP A 112 -11.73 -12.89 4.62
C ASP A 112 -11.88 -11.77 3.57
N LYS A 113 -11.51 -10.54 3.94
CA LYS A 113 -11.54 -9.38 3.03
C LYS A 113 -10.40 -9.39 2.02
N LEU A 114 -9.23 -9.89 2.39
CA LEU A 114 -8.09 -10.06 1.47
C LEU A 114 -8.49 -10.89 0.25
N ARG A 115 -9.14 -12.02 0.48
CA ARG A 115 -9.64 -12.87 -0.61
C ARG A 115 -10.60 -12.10 -1.53
N THR A 116 -11.59 -11.44 -0.94
CA THR A 116 -12.58 -10.64 -1.71
C THR A 116 -11.90 -9.58 -2.58
N VAL A 117 -10.92 -8.85 -2.02
CA VAL A 117 -10.19 -7.83 -2.79
C VAL A 117 -9.41 -8.45 -3.94
N LEU A 118 -8.75 -9.58 -3.73
CA LEU A 118 -8.00 -10.25 -4.79
C LEU A 118 -8.93 -10.76 -5.90
N GLU A 119 -10.07 -11.38 -5.56
CA GLU A 119 -11.10 -11.82 -6.52
C GLU A 119 -11.65 -10.64 -7.33
N THR A 120 -11.97 -9.52 -6.66
CA THR A 120 -12.43 -8.28 -7.31
C THR A 120 -11.34 -7.70 -8.22
N THR A 121 -10.10 -7.66 -7.74
CA THR A 121 -8.94 -7.20 -8.51
C THR A 121 -8.79 -8.00 -9.80
N ARG A 122 -8.96 -9.33 -9.72
CA ARG A 122 -8.90 -10.18 -10.91
C ARG A 122 -9.96 -9.81 -11.96
N CYS A 123 -11.14 -9.39 -11.51
CA CYS A 123 -12.20 -8.92 -12.41
C CYS A 123 -11.85 -7.58 -13.08
N HIS A 124 -11.01 -6.77 -12.50
CA HIS A 124 -10.60 -5.46 -13.05
C HIS A 124 -9.31 -5.53 -13.89
N LEU A 125 -8.56 -6.63 -13.87
CA LEU A 125 -7.38 -6.78 -14.71
C LEU A 125 -7.73 -7.09 -16.17
N ALA A 126 -6.95 -6.53 -17.07
CA ALA A 126 -6.91 -6.95 -18.47
C ALA A 126 -6.39 -8.40 -18.57
N PRO A 127 -6.67 -9.16 -19.65
CA PRO A 127 -6.21 -10.56 -19.78
C PRO A 127 -4.70 -10.72 -19.60
N GLU A 128 -3.90 -9.79 -20.13
CA GLU A 128 -2.42 -9.77 -20.02
C GLU A 128 -1.93 -8.83 -18.91
N GLY A 129 -2.86 -8.33 -18.08
CA GLY A 129 -2.56 -7.40 -17.00
C GLY A 129 -1.77 -8.05 -15.87
N ARG A 130 -1.08 -7.24 -15.09
CA ARG A 130 -0.27 -7.66 -13.95
C ARG A 130 -0.78 -7.07 -12.66
N LEU A 131 -0.67 -7.87 -11.60
CA LEU A 131 -0.88 -7.46 -10.23
C LEU A 131 0.47 -7.35 -9.53
N VAL A 132 0.75 -6.20 -8.89
CA VAL A 132 1.94 -5.98 -8.06
C VAL A 132 1.49 -5.72 -6.63
N LEU A 133 1.99 -6.52 -5.70
CA LEU A 133 1.67 -6.42 -4.28
C LEU A 133 2.93 -6.30 -3.44
N GLU A 134 2.87 -5.44 -2.42
CA GLU A 134 3.84 -5.40 -1.35
C GLU A 134 3.18 -5.84 -0.05
N PHE A 135 3.63 -6.97 0.51
CA PHE A 135 3.15 -7.52 1.76
C PHE A 135 4.22 -7.48 2.86
N GLY A 136 3.80 -7.10 4.06
CA GLY A 136 4.53 -7.42 5.28
C GLY A 136 4.28 -8.88 5.66
N HIS A 137 5.33 -9.69 5.73
CA HIS A 137 5.24 -11.08 6.13
C HIS A 137 5.66 -11.28 7.60
N LEU A 138 5.32 -12.44 8.17
CA LEU A 138 5.55 -12.75 9.60
C LEU A 138 6.96 -12.38 10.09
N LEU A 139 8.01 -12.75 9.35
CA LEU A 139 9.38 -12.46 9.80
C LEU A 139 9.70 -10.98 9.76
N ASN A 140 9.15 -10.22 8.81
CA ASN A 140 9.28 -8.77 8.76
C ASN A 140 8.64 -8.14 10.02
N PHE A 141 7.44 -8.57 10.41
CA PHE A 141 6.79 -8.10 11.63
C PHE A 141 7.58 -8.47 12.89
N VAL A 142 8.03 -9.71 13.01
CA VAL A 142 8.79 -10.17 14.18
C VAL A 142 10.10 -9.39 14.34
N GLU A 143 10.84 -9.16 13.26
CA GLU A 143 12.10 -8.44 13.32
C GLU A 143 11.95 -6.93 13.54
N SER A 144 10.84 -6.34 13.11
CA SER A 144 10.56 -4.92 13.29
C SER A 144 9.78 -4.60 14.57
N TYR A 145 9.40 -5.62 15.36
CA TYR A 145 8.62 -5.42 16.58
C TYR A 145 9.37 -4.59 17.62
N GLN A 146 8.74 -3.49 18.02
CA GLN A 146 9.14 -2.68 19.15
C GLN A 146 7.88 -2.25 19.89
N GLN A 147 7.70 -2.73 21.13
CA GLN A 147 6.49 -2.48 21.91
C GLN A 147 6.15 -0.98 22.00
N HIS A 148 7.15 -0.15 22.14
CA HIS A 148 7.00 1.31 22.15
C HIS A 148 8.06 1.93 21.24
N THR A 149 7.63 2.87 20.40
CA THR A 149 8.54 3.63 19.54
C THR A 149 8.27 5.12 19.66
N VAL A 150 9.34 5.91 19.53
CA VAL A 150 9.27 7.36 19.36
C VAL A 150 10.06 7.69 18.10
N ALA A 151 9.44 8.45 17.21
CA ALA A 151 10.09 8.93 16.01
C ALA A 151 9.82 10.44 15.84
N HIS A 152 10.79 11.13 15.26
CA HIS A 152 10.67 12.55 14.95
C HIS A 152 10.83 12.75 13.45
N HIS A 153 9.85 13.42 12.84
CA HIS A 153 9.84 13.72 11.42
C HIS A 153 9.78 15.24 11.25
N ARG A 154 10.54 15.75 10.30
CA ARG A 154 10.67 17.20 10.08
C ARG A 154 10.28 17.54 8.65
N GLY A 155 9.24 18.39 8.51
CA GLY A 155 8.96 19.15 7.30
C GLY A 155 9.64 20.53 7.35
N ASP A 156 9.32 21.41 6.41
CA ASP A 156 9.94 22.74 6.35
C ASP A 156 9.60 23.57 7.62
N ASP A 157 8.32 23.65 7.97
CA ASP A 157 7.82 24.39 9.13
C ASP A 157 7.01 23.50 10.11
N ILE A 158 7.09 22.19 9.97
CA ILE A 158 6.33 21.21 10.75
C ILE A 158 7.28 20.23 11.41
N LEU A 159 7.10 20.02 12.72
CA LEU A 159 7.74 18.94 13.47
C LEU A 159 6.68 17.96 13.94
N ILE A 160 6.82 16.70 13.55
CA ILE A 160 5.94 15.62 13.99
C ILE A 160 6.72 14.70 14.94
N THR A 161 6.20 14.56 16.16
CA THR A 161 6.65 13.50 17.07
C THR A 161 5.60 12.40 17.08
N ARG A 162 5.97 11.23 16.58
CA ARG A 162 5.14 10.04 16.55
C ARG A 162 5.47 9.16 17.74
N LEU A 163 4.50 8.93 18.59
CA LEU A 163 4.54 7.96 19.67
C LEU A 163 3.73 6.74 19.23
N ALA A 164 4.27 5.55 19.31
CA ALA A 164 3.52 4.37 18.93
C ALA A 164 3.67 3.24 19.93
N ARG A 165 2.58 2.51 20.14
CA ARG A 165 2.52 1.27 20.91
C ARG A 165 2.07 0.13 20.01
N GLN A 166 2.88 -0.93 19.98
CA GLN A 166 2.59 -2.13 19.20
C GLN A 166 2.17 -3.28 20.10
N SER A 167 1.19 -4.04 19.63
CA SER A 167 0.76 -5.28 20.28
C SER A 167 0.44 -6.34 19.23
N VAL A 168 0.53 -7.61 19.61
CA VAL A 168 0.29 -8.76 18.72
C VAL A 168 -0.81 -9.63 19.36
N ASN A 169 -1.80 -10.01 18.56
CA ASN A 169 -2.75 -11.06 18.90
C ASN A 169 -2.40 -12.34 18.14
N PRO A 170 -1.77 -13.33 18.79
CA PRO A 170 -1.34 -14.56 18.10
C PRO A 170 -2.51 -15.45 17.66
N HIS A 171 -3.66 -15.37 18.33
CA HIS A 171 -4.84 -16.15 17.95
C HIS A 171 -5.52 -15.63 16.69
N ALA A 172 -5.51 -14.32 16.48
CA ALA A 172 -6.07 -13.67 15.29
C ALA A 172 -5.02 -13.41 14.20
N ALA A 173 -3.74 -13.75 14.45
CA ALA A 173 -2.62 -13.40 13.59
C ALA A 173 -2.65 -11.92 13.17
N THR A 174 -2.85 -11.02 14.14
CA THR A 174 -2.92 -9.58 13.89
C THR A 174 -1.88 -8.82 14.69
N TRP A 175 -1.37 -7.78 14.07
CA TRP A 175 -0.51 -6.78 14.66
C TRP A 175 -1.28 -5.47 14.76
N ARG A 176 -1.37 -4.91 15.94
CA ARG A 176 -1.97 -3.59 16.19
C ARG A 176 -0.90 -2.56 16.43
N ASN A 177 -1.05 -1.41 15.81
CA ASN A 177 -0.28 -0.22 16.08
C ASN A 177 -1.23 0.90 16.53
N GLU A 178 -1.00 1.44 17.72
CA GLU A 178 -1.71 2.59 18.27
C GLU A 178 -0.73 3.75 18.31
N GLU A 179 -1.10 4.88 17.70
CA GLU A 179 -0.20 6.01 17.48
C GLU A 179 -0.81 7.31 17.96
N THR A 180 0.03 8.15 18.56
CA THR A 180 -0.28 9.56 18.81
C THR A 180 0.74 10.41 18.05
N LEU A 181 0.24 11.29 17.19
CA LEU A 181 1.05 12.29 16.52
C LEU A 181 0.94 13.62 17.25
N LEU A 182 2.04 14.13 17.75
CA LEU A 182 2.19 15.50 18.24
C LEU A 182 2.78 16.34 17.10
N VAL A 183 1.97 17.22 16.55
CA VAL A 183 2.37 18.06 15.40
C VAL A 183 2.53 19.49 15.87
N ARG A 184 3.74 20.04 15.75
CA ARG A 184 4.05 21.44 16.00
C ARG A 184 4.25 22.15 14.67
N ASP A 185 3.44 23.18 14.43
CA ASP A 185 3.52 24.05 13.24
C ASP A 185 4.55 25.19 13.38
N ALA A 186 4.63 26.04 12.35
CA ALA A 186 5.53 27.20 12.30
C ALA A 186 5.28 28.23 13.43
N ASP A 187 4.02 28.37 13.84
CA ASP A 187 3.61 29.33 14.89
C ASP A 187 3.82 28.75 16.30
N GLY A 188 4.32 27.50 16.40
CA GLY A 188 4.55 26.80 17.64
C GLY A 188 3.30 26.19 18.25
N GLN A 189 2.16 26.22 17.55
CA GLN A 189 0.94 25.55 17.97
C GLN A 189 1.13 24.02 17.90
N VAL A 190 0.57 23.32 18.88
CA VAL A 190 0.65 21.86 18.94
C VAL A 190 -0.73 21.27 18.76
N SER A 191 -0.86 20.42 17.75
CA SER A 191 -2.03 19.58 17.51
C SER A 191 -1.74 18.13 17.83
N LEU A 192 -2.76 17.39 18.24
CA LEU A 192 -2.68 15.99 18.60
C LEU A 192 -3.65 15.17 17.74
N TYR A 193 -3.15 14.06 17.19
CA TYR A 193 -3.95 13.12 16.40
C TYR A 193 -3.72 11.72 16.94
N ASP A 194 -4.78 11.07 17.41
CA ASP A 194 -4.75 9.66 17.75
C ASP A 194 -5.15 8.81 16.55
N ASN A 195 -4.40 7.77 16.32
CA ASN A 195 -4.55 6.87 15.19
C ASN A 195 -4.33 5.43 15.62
N PHE A 196 -4.98 4.50 14.96
CA PHE A 196 -4.67 3.08 15.13
C PHE A 196 -4.92 2.31 13.84
N PHE A 197 -4.20 1.21 13.69
CA PHE A 197 -4.47 0.26 12.63
C PHE A 197 -4.09 -1.16 13.05
N ASP A 198 -4.85 -2.09 12.51
CA ASP A 198 -4.55 -3.52 12.58
C ASP A 198 -3.96 -3.98 11.25
N GLN A 199 -3.03 -4.90 11.32
CA GLN A 199 -2.47 -5.56 10.15
C GLN A 199 -2.54 -7.07 10.31
N SER A 200 -3.02 -7.77 9.31
CA SER A 200 -2.95 -9.22 9.22
C SER A 200 -1.51 -9.65 9.03
N VAL A 201 -1.05 -10.56 9.87
CA VAL A 201 0.30 -11.13 9.80
C VAL A 201 0.21 -12.43 9.00
N LEU A 202 0.82 -12.43 7.82
CA LEU A 202 0.78 -13.52 6.87
C LEU A 202 2.17 -14.10 6.63
N THR A 203 2.25 -15.37 6.32
CA THR A 203 3.46 -16.00 5.78
C THR A 203 3.47 -15.93 4.25
N GLY A 204 4.64 -16.03 3.63
CA GLY A 204 4.73 -16.08 2.16
C GLY A 204 3.90 -17.20 1.53
N PRO A 205 3.89 -18.46 2.08
CA PRO A 205 2.99 -19.50 1.61
C PRO A 205 1.50 -19.17 1.67
N GLU A 206 1.04 -18.49 2.75
CA GLU A 206 -0.36 -18.06 2.86
C GLU A 206 -0.73 -17.03 1.81
N VAL A 207 0.14 -16.04 1.56
CA VAL A 207 -0.08 -15.04 0.50
C VAL A 207 -0.17 -15.72 -0.88
N ARG A 208 0.72 -16.69 -1.17
CA ARG A 208 0.65 -17.46 -2.43
C ARG A 208 -0.64 -18.29 -2.53
N GLY A 209 -1.08 -18.88 -1.42
CA GLY A 209 -2.35 -19.62 -1.36
C GLY A 209 -3.54 -18.72 -1.68
N LEU A 210 -3.64 -17.56 -1.06
CA LEU A 210 -4.70 -16.56 -1.32
C LEU A 210 -4.70 -16.10 -2.79
N LEU A 211 -3.54 -15.86 -3.37
CA LEU A 211 -3.41 -15.50 -4.79
C LEU A 211 -3.89 -16.63 -5.71
N ALA A 212 -3.48 -17.86 -5.44
CA ALA A 212 -3.90 -19.03 -6.23
C ALA A 212 -5.42 -19.25 -6.15
N GLU A 213 -6.01 -19.15 -4.95
CA GLU A 213 -7.46 -19.25 -4.74
C GLU A 213 -8.23 -18.15 -5.47
N ALA A 214 -7.69 -16.93 -5.54
CA ALA A 214 -8.27 -15.81 -6.29
C ALA A 214 -8.01 -15.91 -7.81
N GLY A 215 -7.36 -16.95 -8.30
CA GLY A 215 -7.10 -17.19 -9.71
C GLY A 215 -5.92 -16.40 -10.27
N PHE A 216 -4.88 -16.23 -9.47
CA PHE A 216 -3.61 -15.64 -9.89
C PHE A 216 -2.49 -16.67 -9.86
N THR A 217 -1.57 -16.55 -10.82
CA THR A 217 -0.29 -17.23 -10.82
C THR A 217 0.82 -16.23 -10.48
N VAL A 218 1.60 -16.52 -9.44
CA VAL A 218 2.78 -15.72 -9.09
C VAL A 218 3.86 -15.93 -10.15
N THR A 219 4.34 -14.85 -10.75
CA THR A 219 5.34 -14.86 -11.81
C THR A 219 6.72 -14.41 -11.34
N ALA A 220 6.80 -13.62 -10.28
CA ALA A 220 8.05 -13.22 -9.65
C ALA A 220 7.84 -12.80 -8.20
N GLU A 221 8.87 -12.95 -7.37
CA GLU A 221 8.93 -12.51 -5.98
C GLU A 221 10.29 -11.85 -5.69
N TYR A 222 10.26 -10.74 -4.97
CA TYR A 222 11.44 -9.95 -4.63
C TYR A 222 11.40 -9.47 -3.18
N GLY A 223 12.57 -9.18 -2.62
CA GLY A 223 12.73 -8.54 -1.30
C GLY A 223 12.68 -7.01 -1.36
N GLY A 224 12.45 -6.43 -2.53
CA GLY A 224 12.37 -4.98 -2.71
C GLY A 224 12.17 -4.57 -4.18
N PHE A 225 12.02 -3.27 -4.40
CA PHE A 225 11.69 -2.70 -5.71
C PHE A 225 12.87 -2.62 -6.71
N ARG A 226 14.09 -2.95 -6.29
CA ARG A 226 15.24 -3.11 -7.20
C ARG A 226 15.45 -4.56 -7.63
N LYS A 227 14.40 -5.40 -7.47
CA LYS A 227 14.42 -6.83 -7.77
C LYS A 227 15.47 -7.60 -6.97
N GLU A 228 15.76 -7.13 -5.77
CA GLU A 228 16.62 -7.83 -4.83
C GLU A 228 15.99 -9.17 -4.44
N PRO A 229 16.79 -10.23 -4.24
CA PRO A 229 16.28 -11.45 -3.64
C PRO A 229 15.82 -11.15 -2.20
N ALA A 230 14.84 -11.93 -1.70
CA ALA A 230 14.43 -11.82 -0.31
C ALA A 230 15.64 -12.00 0.61
N PRO A 231 15.91 -11.06 1.53
CA PRO A 231 17.07 -11.14 2.41
C PRO A 231 16.95 -12.34 3.35
N GLY A 232 18.05 -13.08 3.55
CA GLY A 232 18.07 -14.29 4.38
C GLY A 232 17.81 -14.06 5.88
N HIS A 233 17.70 -12.79 6.33
CA HIS A 233 17.40 -12.41 7.70
C HIS A 233 15.93 -11.96 7.92
N GLY A 234 15.04 -12.11 6.92
CA GLY A 234 13.63 -11.80 7.07
C GLY A 234 13.24 -10.32 7.05
N ARG A 235 14.16 -9.39 7.03
CA ARG A 235 13.86 -7.96 6.93
C ARG A 235 13.44 -7.57 5.53
N GLY A 236 12.49 -6.65 5.45
CA GLY A 236 11.95 -6.15 4.20
C GLY A 236 10.62 -6.82 3.81
N PRO A 237 9.85 -6.18 2.96
CA PRO A 237 8.58 -6.69 2.48
C PRO A 237 8.78 -7.82 1.48
N LEU A 238 7.68 -8.52 1.20
CA LEU A 238 7.56 -9.41 0.06
C LEU A 238 6.91 -8.65 -1.09
N VAL A 239 7.64 -8.41 -2.17
CA VAL A 239 7.13 -7.81 -3.41
C VAL A 239 6.82 -8.90 -4.41
N ILE A 240 5.54 -9.02 -4.78
CA ILE A 240 5.03 -10.09 -5.64
C ILE A 240 4.53 -9.50 -6.96
N ILE A 241 4.89 -10.13 -8.06
CA ILE A 241 4.22 -9.94 -9.36
C ILE A 241 3.40 -11.18 -9.65
N ALA A 242 2.12 -10.99 -9.96
CA ALA A 242 1.22 -12.06 -10.35
C ALA A 242 0.45 -11.70 -11.63
N ALA A 243 0.01 -12.72 -12.35
CA ALA A 243 -0.83 -12.60 -13.53
C ALA A 243 -2.10 -13.41 -13.36
N PRO A 244 -3.20 -13.08 -14.05
CA PRO A 244 -4.38 -13.92 -14.10
C PRO A 244 -4.01 -15.34 -14.58
N THR A 245 -4.42 -16.36 -13.81
CA THR A 245 -4.25 -17.74 -14.26
C THR A 245 -5.07 -17.94 -15.53
N PRO A 246 -4.47 -18.44 -16.62
CA PRO A 246 -5.21 -18.76 -17.83
C PRO A 246 -6.37 -19.73 -17.50
N LYS A 247 -7.55 -19.45 -18.04
CA LYS A 247 -8.61 -20.47 -18.02
C LYS A 247 -8.13 -21.60 -18.93
N GLU A 248 -8.03 -22.82 -18.40
CA GLU A 248 -7.83 -23.98 -19.26
C GLU A 248 -8.94 -23.96 -20.31
N ALA A 249 -8.55 -24.03 -21.58
CA ALA A 249 -9.49 -24.19 -22.66
C ALA A 249 -10.10 -25.60 -22.49
N ILE A 250 -11.38 -25.62 -22.07
CA ILE A 250 -12.17 -26.85 -22.02
C ILE A 250 -12.52 -27.26 -23.43
#